data_144ee06a0b87d7fd37ac75c9793903be
#
_entry.id   144ee06a0b87d7fd37ac75c9793903be
#
_cell.length_a   1.000
_cell.length_b   1.000
_cell.length_c   1.000
_cell.angle_alpha   90.00
_cell.angle_beta   90.00
_cell.angle_gamma   90.00
#
_symmetry.space_group_name_H-M   'P 1'
#
loop_
_entity.id
_entity.type
_entity.pdbx_description
1 polymer ?
#
loop_
_entity_poly.entity_id
_entity_poly.type
_entity_poly.pdbx_seq_one_letter_code
_entity_poly.pdbx_strand_id
1 'polypeptide(L)'
;HKMFNVEKFLHSDALNPAMEWKGYPRYNFIGGHNDSESIPIKSLKESIEKIILREGKTLSKYGLESGPQGYLPLRKFISKQLNLSAQIVSSENEILVVSGSLQALDLVNETFLRKGDIVIIEEENYGGTISRLKRLGVNMVGIPLEHDGMNVEVLEQTLLDLRKKKITPRY
;
A
#
# COMPACT_ATOMS: atom_id res chain seq x y z
N HIS A 1 -25.41 -32.29 -14.50
CA HIS A 1 -24.25 -31.87 -13.65
C HIS A 1 -24.75 -30.89 -12.62
N LYS A 2 -24.70 -31.22 -11.31
CA LYS A 2 -24.93 -30.24 -10.26
C LYS A 2 -23.78 -29.22 -10.36
N MET A 3 -24.12 -27.96 -10.67
CA MET A 3 -23.11 -26.87 -10.61
C MET A 3 -22.56 -26.78 -9.20
N PHE A 4 -21.24 -26.67 -9.13
CA PHE A 4 -20.53 -26.46 -7.87
C PHE A 4 -20.96 -25.11 -7.26
N ASN A 5 -21.50 -25.12 -6.05
CA ASN A 5 -21.96 -23.90 -5.41
C ASN A 5 -20.83 -23.35 -4.54
N VAL A 6 -20.15 -22.31 -5.04
CA VAL A 6 -19.01 -21.64 -4.38
C VAL A 6 -19.44 -20.93 -3.10
N GLU A 7 -20.68 -20.43 -3.01
CA GLU A 7 -21.17 -19.66 -1.86
C GLU A 7 -21.07 -20.43 -0.55
N LYS A 8 -21.19 -21.76 -0.60
CA LYS A 8 -21.07 -22.64 0.58
C LYS A 8 -19.65 -22.67 1.20
N PHE A 9 -18.67 -22.18 0.47
CA PHE A 9 -17.26 -22.18 0.88
C PHE A 9 -16.74 -20.76 1.22
N LEU A 10 -17.59 -19.74 1.05
CA LEU A 10 -17.23 -18.39 1.47
C LEU A 10 -17.31 -18.28 2.98
N HIS A 11 -16.28 -17.64 3.57
CA HIS A 11 -16.31 -17.23 4.96
C HIS A 11 -17.40 -16.17 5.18
N SER A 12 -17.98 -16.13 6.38
CA SER A 12 -19.01 -15.16 6.74
C SER A 12 -18.54 -13.70 6.69
N ASP A 13 -17.23 -13.50 6.78
CA ASP A 13 -16.53 -12.22 6.72
C ASP A 13 -15.90 -11.95 5.36
N ALA A 14 -16.24 -12.75 4.34
CA ALA A 14 -15.80 -12.51 2.97
C ALA A 14 -16.26 -11.12 2.51
N LEU A 15 -15.34 -10.40 1.88
CA LEU A 15 -15.61 -9.06 1.36
C LEU A 15 -16.70 -9.12 0.27
N ASN A 16 -17.56 -8.12 0.24
CA ASN A 16 -18.48 -7.93 -0.87
C ASN A 16 -17.72 -7.75 -2.19
N PRO A 17 -18.28 -8.18 -3.31
CA PRO A 17 -17.70 -7.90 -4.62
C PRO A 17 -17.42 -6.41 -4.80
N ALA A 18 -16.35 -6.08 -5.50
CA ALA A 18 -16.07 -4.69 -5.86
C ALA A 18 -17.20 -4.13 -6.71
N MET A 19 -17.56 -2.88 -6.48
CA MET A 19 -18.56 -2.21 -7.31
C MET A 19 -18.03 -2.00 -8.73
N GLU A 20 -18.86 -2.30 -9.73
CA GLU A 20 -18.57 -1.93 -11.10
C GLU A 20 -18.72 -0.41 -11.30
N TRP A 21 -17.73 0.18 -11.95
CA TRP A 21 -17.82 1.57 -12.39
C TRP A 21 -18.71 1.68 -13.62
N LYS A 22 -19.81 2.42 -13.50
CA LYS A 22 -20.76 2.66 -14.61
C LYS A 22 -20.55 4.03 -15.28
N GLY A 23 -19.31 4.42 -15.49
CA GLY A 23 -18.93 5.69 -16.10
C GLY A 23 -18.38 6.70 -15.09
N TYR A 24 -17.79 7.78 -15.61
CA TYR A 24 -17.21 8.84 -14.79
C TYR A 24 -18.20 10.00 -14.64
N PRO A 25 -18.33 10.58 -13.44
CA PRO A 25 -19.08 11.81 -13.26
C PRO A 25 -18.38 12.96 -14.01
N ARG A 26 -19.14 13.98 -14.38
CA ARG A 26 -18.60 15.18 -15.06
C ARG A 26 -17.42 15.80 -14.30
N TYR A 27 -17.47 15.79 -12.99
CA TYR A 27 -16.41 16.20 -12.09
C TYR A 27 -16.01 15.00 -11.24
N ASN A 28 -14.88 14.37 -11.59
CA ASN A 28 -14.40 13.17 -10.92
C ASN A 28 -13.30 13.53 -9.92
N PHE A 29 -13.62 13.51 -8.64
CA PHE A 29 -12.67 13.68 -7.53
C PHE A 29 -12.30 12.35 -6.86
N ILE A 30 -12.65 11.22 -7.48
CA ILE A 30 -12.46 9.89 -6.93
C ILE A 30 -11.37 9.17 -7.75
N GLY A 31 -10.60 8.28 -7.09
CA GLY A 31 -9.74 7.31 -7.76
C GLY A 31 -8.31 7.77 -8.05
N GLY A 32 -7.98 9.05 -7.90
CA GLY A 32 -6.60 9.55 -8.09
C GLY A 32 -6.04 9.25 -9.49
N HIS A 33 -6.88 9.35 -10.53
CA HIS A 33 -6.46 9.12 -11.91
C HIS A 33 -5.55 10.23 -12.41
N ASN A 34 -4.52 9.84 -13.15
CA ASN A 34 -3.70 10.79 -13.88
C ASN A 34 -4.44 11.32 -15.11
N ASP A 35 -4.03 12.51 -15.58
CA ASP A 35 -4.45 13.00 -16.87
C ASP A 35 -3.89 12.10 -17.99
N SER A 36 -4.79 11.60 -18.85
CA SER A 36 -4.44 10.71 -19.96
C SER A 36 -3.48 11.34 -20.96
N GLU A 37 -3.60 12.65 -21.18
CA GLU A 37 -2.73 13.38 -22.12
C GLU A 37 -1.29 13.55 -21.60
N SER A 38 -1.10 13.47 -20.29
CA SER A 38 0.22 13.58 -19.67
C SER A 38 1.03 12.28 -19.67
N ILE A 39 0.46 11.17 -20.14
CA ILE A 39 1.16 9.88 -20.18
C ILE A 39 2.28 9.90 -21.23
N PRO A 40 3.55 9.66 -20.85
CA PRO A 40 4.69 9.77 -21.75
C PRO A 40 4.85 8.51 -22.64
N ILE A 41 3.88 8.24 -23.51
CA ILE A 41 3.81 7.01 -24.32
C ILE A 41 5.10 6.75 -25.12
N LYS A 42 5.67 7.80 -25.74
CA LYS A 42 6.90 7.67 -26.54
C LYS A 42 8.07 7.18 -25.68
N SER A 43 8.30 7.81 -24.54
CA SER A 43 9.39 7.45 -23.62
C SER A 43 9.20 6.07 -23.01
N LEU A 44 7.96 5.68 -22.71
CA LEU A 44 7.63 4.34 -22.24
C LEU A 44 7.96 3.29 -23.30
N LYS A 45 7.54 3.50 -24.56
CA LYS A 45 7.85 2.59 -25.67
C LYS A 45 9.36 2.41 -25.83
N GLU A 46 10.12 3.51 -25.90
CA GLU A 46 11.58 3.47 -26.05
C GLU A 46 12.28 2.74 -24.87
N SER A 47 11.78 2.96 -23.64
CA SER A 47 12.32 2.31 -22.46
C SER A 47 12.04 0.81 -22.44
N ILE A 48 10.82 0.40 -22.78
CA ILE A 48 10.43 -1.02 -22.86
C ILE A 48 11.26 -1.73 -23.92
N GLU A 49 11.41 -1.15 -25.11
CA GLU A 49 12.20 -1.74 -26.19
C GLU A 49 13.65 -1.98 -25.76
N LYS A 50 14.30 -0.97 -25.16
CA LYS A 50 15.68 -1.09 -24.66
C LYS A 50 15.82 -2.20 -23.61
N ILE A 51 14.86 -2.30 -22.67
CA ILE A 51 14.89 -3.31 -21.63
C ILE A 51 14.69 -4.71 -22.22
N ILE A 52 13.73 -4.89 -23.13
CA ILE A 52 13.47 -6.19 -23.75
C ILE A 52 14.67 -6.65 -24.58
N LEU A 53 15.29 -5.78 -25.36
CA LEU A 53 16.47 -6.12 -26.13
C LEU A 53 17.65 -6.53 -25.24
N ARG A 54 17.83 -5.86 -24.11
CA ARG A 54 18.93 -6.13 -23.18
C ARG A 54 18.70 -7.36 -22.30
N GLU A 55 17.48 -7.52 -21.78
CA GLU A 55 17.15 -8.46 -20.69
C GLU A 55 15.98 -9.40 -21.00
N GLY A 56 15.41 -9.37 -22.21
CA GLY A 56 14.19 -10.12 -22.55
C GLY A 56 14.29 -11.63 -22.28
N LYS A 57 15.50 -12.20 -22.39
CA LYS A 57 15.73 -13.62 -22.06
C LYS A 57 15.50 -13.95 -20.58
N THR A 58 15.59 -12.96 -19.67
CA THR A 58 15.33 -13.16 -18.24
C THR A 58 13.85 -13.33 -17.93
N LEU A 59 12.94 -12.94 -18.84
CA LEU A 59 11.50 -13.14 -18.71
C LEU A 59 11.09 -14.61 -18.57
N SER A 60 11.95 -15.54 -19.02
CA SER A 60 11.74 -16.99 -18.86
C SER A 60 12.09 -17.51 -17.46
N LYS A 61 12.62 -16.67 -16.57
CA LYS A 61 13.11 -17.03 -15.25
C LYS A 61 12.29 -16.35 -14.16
N TYR A 62 12.28 -16.92 -12.97
CA TYR A 62 11.62 -16.35 -11.78
C TYR A 62 12.37 -15.16 -11.16
N GLY A 63 13.42 -14.64 -11.78
CA GLY A 63 14.18 -13.51 -11.24
C GLY A 63 14.97 -13.80 -9.95
N LEU A 64 15.30 -15.05 -9.68
CA LEU A 64 16.00 -15.48 -8.46
C LEU A 64 17.35 -14.79 -8.25
N GLU A 65 17.99 -14.35 -9.33
CA GLU A 65 19.27 -13.61 -9.30
C GLU A 65 19.13 -12.23 -8.61
N SER A 66 17.93 -11.63 -8.65
CA SER A 66 17.63 -10.35 -7.99
C SER A 66 17.18 -10.51 -6.54
N GLY A 67 16.86 -11.73 -6.12
CA GLY A 67 16.30 -12.03 -4.80
C GLY A 67 14.79 -11.76 -4.69
N PRO A 68 14.18 -12.15 -3.56
CA PRO A 68 12.73 -12.04 -3.35
C PRO A 68 12.22 -10.59 -3.22
N GLN A 69 13.10 -9.63 -2.98
CA GLN A 69 12.73 -8.21 -2.84
C GLN A 69 12.42 -7.55 -4.19
N GLY A 70 12.60 -8.25 -5.31
CA GLY A 70 12.34 -7.72 -6.64
C GLY A 70 13.61 -7.26 -7.37
N TYR A 71 13.43 -6.68 -8.54
CA TYR A 71 14.49 -6.38 -9.51
C TYR A 71 15.61 -5.52 -8.93
N LEU A 72 16.81 -6.08 -8.80
CA LEU A 72 17.96 -5.47 -8.13
C LEU A 72 18.38 -4.11 -8.72
N PRO A 73 18.44 -3.93 -10.06
CA PRO A 73 18.80 -2.63 -10.62
C PRO A 73 17.80 -1.52 -10.23
N LEU A 74 16.50 -1.82 -10.13
CA LEU A 74 15.50 -0.87 -9.68
C LEU A 74 15.71 -0.52 -8.20
N ARG A 75 15.98 -1.50 -7.35
CA ARG A 75 16.24 -1.27 -5.92
C ARG A 75 17.48 -0.39 -5.69
N LYS A 76 18.56 -0.63 -6.46
CA LYS A 76 19.77 0.23 -6.45
C LYS A 76 19.45 1.65 -6.89
N PHE A 77 18.64 1.81 -7.94
CA PHE A 77 18.21 3.12 -8.41
C PHE A 77 17.39 3.85 -7.34
N ILE A 78 16.42 3.18 -6.71
CA ILE A 78 15.57 3.76 -5.64
C ILE A 78 16.43 4.18 -4.44
N SER A 79 17.34 3.33 -3.96
CA SER A 79 18.27 3.65 -2.87
C SER A 79 19.06 4.93 -3.16
N LYS A 80 19.62 5.03 -4.37
CA LYS A 80 20.33 6.23 -4.81
C LYS A 80 19.43 7.47 -4.85
N GLN A 81 18.20 7.35 -5.35
CA GLN A 81 17.25 8.48 -5.42
C GLN A 81 16.82 8.94 -4.02
N LEU A 82 16.53 8.03 -3.11
CA LEU A 82 16.18 8.35 -1.71
C LEU A 82 17.28 9.16 -1.03
N ASN A 83 18.53 8.77 -1.23
CA ASN A 83 19.66 9.51 -0.69
C ASN A 83 19.77 10.92 -1.29
N LEU A 84 19.68 11.04 -2.63
CA LEU A 84 19.84 12.33 -3.32
C LEU A 84 18.68 13.30 -3.08
N SER A 85 17.45 12.83 -3.07
CA SER A 85 16.25 13.70 -3.04
C SER A 85 15.67 13.89 -1.63
N ALA A 86 15.85 12.92 -0.72
CA ALA A 86 15.25 12.93 0.59
C ALA A 86 16.25 12.76 1.74
N GLN A 87 17.55 12.64 1.45
CA GLN A 87 18.61 12.38 2.43
C GLN A 87 18.37 11.10 3.28
N ILE A 88 17.61 10.15 2.71
CA ILE A 88 17.36 8.85 3.34
C ILE A 88 18.44 7.89 2.88
N VAL A 89 19.38 7.58 3.79
CA VAL A 89 20.45 6.60 3.54
C VAL A 89 19.87 5.20 3.68
N SER A 90 19.81 4.48 2.57
CA SER A 90 19.35 3.09 2.53
C SER A 90 20.17 2.28 1.55
N SER A 91 20.27 0.98 1.77
CA SER A 91 20.84 0.03 0.83
C SER A 91 19.73 -0.60 -0.04
N GLU A 92 20.12 -1.18 -1.16
CA GLU A 92 19.20 -1.96 -2.01
C GLU A 92 18.56 -3.16 -1.28
N ASN A 93 19.16 -3.63 -0.19
CA ASN A 93 18.65 -4.74 0.61
C ASN A 93 17.53 -4.34 1.56
N GLU A 94 17.35 -3.05 1.79
CA GLU A 94 16.27 -2.48 2.62
C GLU A 94 15.06 -2.05 1.78
N ILE A 95 15.08 -2.36 0.48
CA ILE A 95 14.01 -2.01 -0.46
C ILE A 95 13.31 -3.27 -0.94
N LEU A 96 11.99 -3.28 -0.81
CA LEU A 96 11.10 -4.31 -1.33
C LEU A 96 10.19 -3.70 -2.41
N VAL A 97 10.24 -4.26 -3.62
CA VAL A 97 9.34 -3.90 -4.71
C VAL A 97 8.03 -4.66 -4.55
N VAL A 98 6.92 -3.96 -4.56
CA VAL A 98 5.59 -4.52 -4.34
C VAL A 98 4.60 -4.09 -5.44
N SER A 99 3.47 -4.78 -5.53
CA SER A 99 2.38 -4.45 -6.47
C SER A 99 1.47 -3.35 -5.90
N GLY A 100 2.02 -2.14 -5.79
CA GLY A 100 1.31 -0.97 -5.29
C GLY A 100 1.29 -0.85 -3.76
N SER A 101 0.88 0.34 -3.30
CA SER A 101 0.89 0.71 -1.88
C SER A 101 0.00 -0.17 -1.00
N LEU A 102 -1.10 -0.70 -1.55
CA LEU A 102 -1.99 -1.57 -0.78
C LEU A 102 -1.34 -2.91 -0.42
N GLN A 103 -0.53 -3.49 -1.32
CA GLN A 103 0.26 -4.68 -0.97
C GLN A 103 1.34 -4.35 0.07
N ALA A 104 1.98 -3.18 -0.03
CA ALA A 104 2.93 -2.74 0.99
C ALA A 104 2.26 -2.65 2.37
N LEU A 105 1.08 -2.04 2.45
CA LEU A 105 0.29 -1.96 3.68
C LEU A 105 -0.10 -3.35 4.22
N ASP A 106 -0.54 -4.26 3.35
CA ASP A 106 -0.87 -5.62 3.78
C ASP A 106 0.36 -6.32 4.41
N LEU A 107 1.53 -6.23 3.78
CA LEU A 107 2.76 -6.83 4.30
C LEU A 107 3.19 -6.24 5.65
N VAL A 108 3.13 -4.90 5.79
CA VAL A 108 3.44 -4.21 7.04
C VAL A 108 2.44 -4.62 8.13
N ASN A 109 1.15 -4.53 7.82
CA ASN A 109 0.08 -4.86 8.76
C ASN A 109 0.17 -6.32 9.24
N GLU A 110 0.33 -7.28 8.34
CA GLU A 110 0.42 -8.71 8.70
C GLU A 110 1.68 -9.03 9.50
N THR A 111 2.76 -8.26 9.29
CA THR A 111 4.01 -8.44 10.03
C THR A 111 3.88 -7.92 11.46
N PHE A 112 3.32 -6.74 11.65
CA PHE A 112 3.37 -6.03 12.94
C PHE A 112 2.08 -6.11 13.75
N LEU A 113 0.92 -6.38 13.13
CA LEU A 113 -0.38 -6.31 13.80
C LEU A 113 -0.96 -7.69 14.10
N ARG A 114 -1.73 -7.75 15.19
CA ARG A 114 -2.57 -8.89 15.58
C ARG A 114 -3.96 -8.38 15.94
N LYS A 115 -4.94 -9.27 15.90
CA LYS A 115 -6.32 -8.98 16.34
C LYS A 115 -6.30 -8.40 17.74
N GLY A 116 -6.99 -7.26 17.92
CA GLY A 116 -7.09 -6.55 19.19
C GLY A 116 -6.01 -5.50 19.43
N ASP A 117 -4.94 -5.46 18.63
CA ASP A 117 -3.94 -4.38 18.71
C ASP A 117 -4.60 -3.02 18.47
N ILE A 118 -4.01 -1.96 19.03
CA ILE A 118 -4.43 -0.58 18.78
C ILE A 118 -3.52 0.05 17.73
N VAL A 119 -4.17 0.69 16.76
CA VAL A 119 -3.55 1.44 15.67
C VAL A 119 -4.09 2.86 15.69
N ILE A 120 -3.21 3.84 15.68
CA ILE A 120 -3.57 5.25 15.57
C ILE A 120 -3.54 5.63 14.08
N ILE A 121 -4.60 6.26 13.61
CA ILE A 121 -4.73 6.69 12.22
C ILE A 121 -5.31 8.11 12.18
N GLU A 122 -5.20 8.75 11.05
CA GLU A 122 -6.01 9.94 10.76
C GLU A 122 -7.49 9.57 10.75
N GLU A 123 -8.36 10.40 11.33
CA GLU A 123 -9.80 10.14 11.41
C GLU A 123 -10.42 10.02 10.00
N GLU A 124 -10.00 10.89 9.10
CA GLU A 124 -10.31 10.80 7.68
C GLU A 124 -9.15 10.12 6.94
N ASN A 125 -9.34 8.89 6.52
CA ASN A 125 -8.30 8.09 5.90
C ASN A 125 -8.81 7.36 4.65
N TYR A 126 -7.88 6.88 3.86
CA TYR A 126 -8.18 6.11 2.66
C TYR A 126 -8.96 4.83 2.99
N GLY A 127 -10.11 4.64 2.33
CA GLY A 127 -11.00 3.49 2.58
C GLY A 127 -10.31 2.13 2.42
N GLY A 128 -9.31 2.03 1.54
CA GLY A 128 -8.50 0.83 1.36
C GLY A 128 -7.67 0.48 2.60
N THR A 129 -7.12 1.47 3.31
CA THR A 129 -6.42 1.30 4.59
C THR A 129 -7.38 0.84 5.67
N ILE A 130 -8.50 1.56 5.83
CA ILE A 130 -9.51 1.26 6.85
C ILE A 130 -10.03 -0.18 6.70
N SER A 131 -10.38 -0.61 5.48
CA SER A 131 -10.92 -1.94 5.24
C SER A 131 -9.92 -3.06 5.57
N ARG A 132 -8.63 -2.84 5.32
CA ARG A 132 -7.56 -3.79 5.67
C ARG A 132 -7.38 -3.93 7.17
N LEU A 133 -7.33 -2.81 7.89
CA LEU A 133 -7.22 -2.80 9.34
C LEU A 133 -8.44 -3.46 10.00
N LYS A 134 -9.65 -3.17 9.51
CA LYS A 134 -10.88 -3.84 9.96
C LYS A 134 -10.81 -5.35 9.78
N ARG A 135 -10.32 -5.83 8.63
CA ARG A 135 -10.17 -7.26 8.36
C ARG A 135 -9.23 -7.96 9.34
N LEU A 136 -8.19 -7.29 9.78
CA LEU A 136 -7.26 -7.81 10.80
C LEU A 136 -7.87 -7.81 12.22
N GLY A 137 -8.98 -7.14 12.42
CA GLY A 137 -9.64 -7.05 13.71
C GLY A 137 -8.88 -6.20 14.73
N VAL A 138 -8.14 -5.22 14.28
CA VAL A 138 -7.46 -4.24 15.13
C VAL A 138 -8.44 -3.13 15.57
N ASN A 139 -8.12 -2.46 16.66
CA ASN A 139 -8.85 -1.31 17.16
C ASN A 139 -8.22 -0.03 16.63
N MET A 140 -8.94 0.70 15.80
CA MET A 140 -8.48 1.97 15.23
C MET A 140 -8.87 3.13 16.13
N VAL A 141 -7.91 4.02 16.40
CA VAL A 141 -8.13 5.29 17.10
C VAL A 141 -7.86 6.40 16.10
N GLY A 142 -8.90 7.12 15.69
CA GLY A 142 -8.82 8.25 14.77
C GLY A 142 -8.34 9.51 15.49
N ILE A 143 -7.40 10.22 14.87
CA ILE A 143 -6.96 11.56 15.30
C ILE A 143 -7.46 12.57 14.27
N PRO A 144 -8.12 13.65 14.71
CA PRO A 144 -8.61 14.68 13.79
C PRO A 144 -7.52 15.29 12.93
N LEU A 145 -7.89 15.65 11.69
CA LEU A 145 -7.02 16.41 10.78
C LEU A 145 -7.25 17.91 10.94
N GLU A 146 -6.16 18.65 10.85
CA GLU A 146 -6.12 20.09 10.67
C GLU A 146 -5.61 20.44 9.28
N HIS A 147 -5.48 21.72 8.96
CA HIS A 147 -5.09 22.15 7.62
C HIS A 147 -3.67 21.70 7.21
N ASP A 148 -2.80 21.43 8.16
CA ASP A 148 -1.39 21.06 7.98
C ASP A 148 -1.10 19.59 8.37
N GLY A 149 -2.13 18.81 8.70
CA GLY A 149 -1.99 17.39 8.99
C GLY A 149 -2.72 16.94 10.26
N MET A 150 -2.25 15.86 10.86
CA MET A 150 -2.81 15.30 12.08
C MET A 150 -2.66 16.26 13.27
N ASN A 151 -3.73 16.46 14.05
CA ASN A 151 -3.67 17.27 15.27
C ASN A 151 -2.75 16.62 16.32
N VAL A 152 -1.59 17.23 16.53
CA VAL A 152 -0.52 16.68 17.39
C VAL A 152 -0.88 16.74 18.86
N GLU A 153 -1.62 17.76 19.29
CA GLU A 153 -2.08 17.90 20.69
C GLU A 153 -3.05 16.79 21.06
N VAL A 154 -4.00 16.48 20.16
CA VAL A 154 -4.93 15.35 20.35
C VAL A 154 -4.20 14.01 20.30
N LEU A 155 -3.20 13.86 19.44
CA LEU A 155 -2.36 12.66 19.41
C LEU A 155 -1.62 12.47 20.73
N GLU A 156 -0.97 13.52 21.26
CA GLU A 156 -0.26 13.47 22.54
C GLU A 156 -1.20 13.07 23.68
N GLN A 157 -2.36 13.72 23.78
CA GLN A 157 -3.36 13.41 24.80
C GLN A 157 -3.84 11.95 24.68
N THR A 158 -4.09 11.48 23.47
CA THR A 158 -4.48 10.09 23.20
C THR A 158 -3.41 9.10 23.68
N LEU A 159 -2.15 9.37 23.39
CA LEU A 159 -1.02 8.52 23.81
C LEU A 159 -0.89 8.51 25.36
N LEU A 160 -1.07 9.67 26.01
CA LEU A 160 -1.05 9.76 27.49
C LEU A 160 -2.18 8.95 28.12
N ASP A 161 -3.37 8.99 27.54
CA ASP A 161 -4.54 8.26 28.05
C ASP A 161 -4.42 6.75 27.83
N LEU A 162 -3.89 6.33 26.69
CA LEU A 162 -3.54 4.92 26.43
C LEU A 162 -2.50 4.44 27.44
N ARG A 163 -1.47 5.24 27.71
CA ARG A 163 -0.42 4.91 28.69
C ARG A 163 -0.97 4.75 30.11
N LYS A 164 -1.90 5.62 30.55
CA LYS A 164 -2.60 5.48 31.86
C LYS A 164 -3.33 4.14 31.95
N LYS A 165 -3.89 3.66 30.83
CA LYS A 165 -4.57 2.36 30.73
C LYS A 165 -3.60 1.19 30.53
N LYS A 166 -2.29 1.42 30.55
CA LYS A 166 -1.22 0.43 30.25
C LYS A 166 -1.36 -0.20 28.86
N ILE A 167 -1.83 0.57 27.89
CA ILE A 167 -2.00 0.16 26.50
C ILE A 167 -0.91 0.85 25.67
N THR A 168 -0.22 0.08 24.84
CA THR A 168 0.76 0.59 23.88
C THR A 168 0.23 0.38 22.47
N PRO A 169 -0.03 1.44 21.70
CA PRO A 169 -0.39 1.29 20.30
C PRO A 169 0.76 0.68 19.50
N ARG A 170 0.47 -0.02 18.42
CA ARG A 170 1.50 -0.61 17.55
C ARG A 170 2.07 0.41 16.59
N TYR A 171 1.26 1.23 16.01
CA TYR A 171 1.59 2.44 15.24
C TYR A 171 0.35 3.32 15.07
#